data_23868d969ebdbace010c3835d23ff036
#
_entry.id   23868d969ebdbace010c3835d23ff036
#
_cell.length_a   1.000
_cell.length_b   1.000
_cell.length_c   1.000
_cell.angle_alpha   90.00
_cell.angle_beta   90.00
_cell.angle_gamma   90.00
#
_symmetry.space_group_name_H-M   'P 1'
#
loop_
_entity.id
_entity.type
_entity.pdbx_description
1 polymer ?
#
loop_
_entity_poly.entity_id
_entity_poly.type
_entity_poly.pdbx_seq_one_letter_code
_entity_poly.pdbx_strand_id
1 'polypeptide(L)'
;MLFFQKLNSLRILSRFLLENNLYLVKKVRRENKIIEKITLPQVYIKQSRYKIEVSFILEGNKFQDRFLNLGATLEVMFNGDFRNKTFDNRFIKYEIAINRIDSRITIDEVKVKGSKLQLMKDVSWDYIEEPHLLIGGGTGGGKTVVLMTIIYALAKIGFVDICDPKNSDLAGLKKIPVFHGRVYTSKEDIINCFKENVEFMEKRYEMMSTSSKFQA
;
A
#
# COMPACT_ATOMS: atom_id res chain seq x y z
N MET A 1 3.21 25.53 -0.91
CA MET A 1 2.45 24.71 -1.89
C MET A 1 1.54 23.68 -1.22
N LEU A 2 2.02 22.78 -0.37
CA LEU A 2 1.22 21.77 0.36
C LEU A 2 0.07 22.34 1.21
N PHE A 3 0.27 23.49 1.84
CA PHE A 3 -0.76 24.15 2.66
C PHE A 3 -2.01 24.51 1.84
N PHE A 4 -1.84 25.14 0.68
CA PHE A 4 -2.97 25.50 -0.19
C PHE A 4 -3.66 24.26 -0.77
N GLN A 5 -2.92 23.20 -1.08
CA GLN A 5 -3.51 21.94 -1.52
C GLN A 5 -4.37 21.31 -0.41
N LYS A 6 -3.89 21.31 0.84
CA LYS A 6 -4.66 20.83 1.99
C LYS A 6 -5.93 21.65 2.22
N LEU A 7 -5.86 22.97 2.11
CA LEU A 7 -7.05 23.82 2.22
C LEU A 7 -8.08 23.52 1.12
N ASN A 8 -7.62 23.29 -0.11
CA ASN A 8 -8.51 22.91 -1.21
C ASN A 8 -9.18 21.56 -0.94
N SER A 9 -8.42 20.57 -0.46
CA SER A 9 -8.95 19.26 -0.09
C SER A 9 -10.00 19.34 1.04
N LEU A 10 -9.76 20.18 2.05
CA LEU A 10 -10.73 20.46 3.10
C LEU A 10 -12.01 21.11 2.55
N ARG A 11 -11.87 22.07 1.63
CA ARG A 11 -13.00 22.73 0.96
C ARG A 11 -13.86 21.75 0.16
N ILE A 12 -13.21 20.88 -0.63
CA ILE A 12 -13.87 19.83 -1.41
C ILE A 12 -14.66 18.90 -0.47
N LEU A 13 -14.02 18.43 0.61
CA LEU A 13 -14.65 17.54 1.57
C LEU A 13 -15.83 18.21 2.31
N SER A 14 -15.67 19.46 2.74
CA SER A 14 -16.73 20.21 3.41
C SER A 14 -17.94 20.40 2.50
N ARG A 15 -17.70 20.72 1.22
CA ARG A 15 -18.78 20.82 0.23
C ARG A 15 -19.50 19.49 0.05
N PHE A 16 -18.74 18.39 -0.09
CA PHE A 16 -19.32 17.04 -0.18
C PHE A 16 -20.22 16.71 1.00
N LEU A 17 -19.79 17.00 2.23
CA LEU A 17 -20.58 16.76 3.43
C LEU A 17 -21.89 17.56 3.45
N LEU A 18 -21.85 18.82 3.01
CA LEU A 18 -23.02 19.69 2.94
C LEU A 18 -23.99 19.26 1.85
N GLU A 19 -23.52 19.04 0.63
CA GLU A 19 -24.35 18.66 -0.53
C GLU A 19 -25.03 17.29 -0.34
N ASN A 20 -24.39 16.38 0.41
CA ASN A 20 -24.97 15.07 0.70
C ASN A 20 -25.74 15.01 2.02
N ASN A 21 -26.01 16.15 2.67
CA ASN A 21 -26.72 16.24 3.95
C ASN A 21 -26.08 15.39 5.07
N LEU A 22 -24.74 15.28 5.05
CA LEU A 22 -23.96 14.53 6.05
C LEU A 22 -23.63 15.43 7.25
N TYR A 23 -24.66 16.05 7.83
CA TYR A 23 -24.56 16.92 8.99
C TYR A 23 -25.77 16.75 9.92
N LEU A 24 -25.60 17.19 11.16
CA LEU A 24 -26.67 17.24 12.15
C LEU A 24 -27.20 18.67 12.27
N VAL A 25 -28.52 18.82 12.32
CA VAL A 25 -29.18 20.10 12.57
C VAL A 25 -29.68 20.09 14.01
N LYS A 26 -29.21 21.04 14.81
CA LYS A 26 -29.72 21.30 16.17
C LYS A 26 -30.47 22.59 16.16
N LYS A 27 -31.75 22.59 16.62
CA LYS A 27 -32.55 23.79 16.83
C LYS A 27 -32.15 24.38 18.18
N VAL A 28 -31.61 25.57 18.18
CA VAL A 28 -31.21 26.31 19.38
C VAL A 28 -32.09 27.55 19.49
N ARG A 29 -32.75 27.73 20.67
CA ARG A 29 -33.56 28.91 20.95
C ARG A 29 -32.62 30.01 21.47
N ARG A 30 -32.54 31.12 20.74
CA ARG A 30 -31.88 32.35 21.19
C ARG A 30 -32.84 33.53 21.05
N GLU A 31 -33.01 34.31 22.13
CA GLU A 31 -33.77 35.55 22.13
C GLU A 31 -35.12 35.46 21.38
N ASN A 32 -35.94 34.48 21.74
CA ASN A 32 -37.26 34.18 21.11
C ASN A 32 -37.21 33.78 19.61
N LYS A 33 -36.02 33.56 19.02
CA LYS A 33 -35.86 33.00 17.67
C LYS A 33 -35.33 31.59 17.73
N ILE A 34 -35.87 30.71 16.88
CA ILE A 34 -35.34 29.36 16.69
C ILE A 34 -34.29 29.47 15.59
N ILE A 35 -33.03 29.21 15.94
CA ILE A 35 -31.92 29.19 15.00
C ILE A 35 -31.51 27.73 14.77
N GLU A 36 -31.38 27.32 13.51
CA GLU A 36 -30.86 26.03 13.16
C GLU A 36 -29.32 26.08 13.11
N LYS A 37 -28.67 25.29 13.97
CA LYS A 37 -27.22 25.14 14.01
C LYS A 37 -26.83 23.85 13.32
N ILE A 38 -26.05 23.96 12.24
CA ILE A 38 -25.45 22.83 11.54
C ILE A 38 -24.19 22.37 12.28
N THR A 39 -24.08 21.07 12.51
CA THR A 39 -22.89 20.44 13.08
C THR A 39 -22.38 19.38 12.10
N LEU A 40 -21.19 19.57 11.56
CA LEU A 40 -20.55 18.61 10.70
C LEU A 40 -19.95 17.44 11.54
N PRO A 41 -19.89 16.23 10.98
CA PRO A 41 -19.17 15.12 11.61
C PRO A 41 -17.67 15.45 11.73
N GLN A 42 -17.03 14.81 12.69
CA GLN A 42 -15.57 14.94 12.82
C GLN A 42 -14.88 14.17 11.71
N VAL A 43 -14.16 14.88 10.86
CA VAL A 43 -13.39 14.34 9.76
C VAL A 43 -12.00 14.95 9.78
N TYR A 44 -10.99 14.12 9.59
CA TYR A 44 -9.60 14.54 9.59
C TYR A 44 -9.00 14.27 8.22
N ILE A 45 -8.17 15.21 7.74
CA ILE A 45 -7.37 15.07 6.52
C ILE A 45 -5.89 15.19 6.87
N LYS A 46 -5.13 14.18 6.47
CA LYS A 46 -3.68 14.22 6.40
C LYS A 46 -3.29 14.14 4.93
N GLN A 47 -2.55 15.13 4.44
CA GLN A 47 -2.15 15.20 3.04
C GLN A 47 -0.64 15.32 2.92
N SER A 48 -0.06 14.50 2.06
CA SER A 48 1.31 14.58 1.58
C SER A 48 1.34 14.90 0.09
N ARG A 49 2.53 14.94 -0.51
CA ARG A 49 2.68 15.16 -1.95
C ARG A 49 2.03 14.07 -2.79
N TYR A 50 1.98 12.83 -2.30
CA TYR A 50 1.58 11.65 -3.08
C TYR A 50 0.34 10.95 -2.56
N LYS A 51 -0.16 11.33 -1.37
CA LYS A 51 -1.35 10.72 -0.78
C LYS A 51 -2.20 11.68 0.03
N ILE A 52 -3.48 11.40 0.04
CA ILE A 52 -4.47 12.00 0.95
C ILE A 52 -5.02 10.87 1.81
N GLU A 53 -5.00 11.07 3.12
CA GLU A 53 -5.62 10.19 4.11
C GLU A 53 -6.81 10.94 4.71
N VAL A 54 -8.00 10.37 4.57
CA VAL A 54 -9.25 10.92 5.14
C VAL A 54 -9.75 9.97 6.19
N SER A 55 -9.98 10.48 7.40
CA SER A 55 -10.47 9.68 8.53
C SER A 55 -11.82 10.21 8.99
N PHE A 56 -12.83 9.34 9.04
CA PHE A 56 -14.16 9.63 9.55
C PHE A 56 -14.36 8.92 10.88
N ILE A 57 -14.95 9.63 11.85
CA ILE A 57 -15.30 9.02 13.12
C ILE A 57 -16.57 8.16 12.99
N LEU A 58 -16.55 6.97 13.59
CA LEU A 58 -17.67 6.04 13.65
C LEU A 58 -18.22 6.02 15.08
N GLU A 59 -19.31 6.72 15.33
CA GLU A 59 -19.95 6.85 16.64
C GLU A 59 -21.36 6.26 16.69
N GLY A 60 -21.67 5.35 15.74
CA GLY A 60 -23.03 4.78 15.63
C GLY A 60 -24.09 5.79 15.17
N ASN A 61 -23.67 6.93 14.61
CA ASN A 61 -24.59 7.92 14.08
C ASN A 61 -25.21 7.47 12.74
N LYS A 62 -26.27 8.16 12.31
CA LYS A 62 -27.04 7.85 11.09
C LYS A 62 -26.21 7.88 9.79
N PHE A 63 -24.96 8.34 9.81
CA PHE A 63 -24.10 8.44 8.64
C PHE A 63 -23.07 7.31 8.57
N GLN A 64 -23.02 6.44 9.58
CA GLN A 64 -21.98 5.40 9.69
C GLN A 64 -21.90 4.53 8.45
N ASP A 65 -23.02 4.03 7.95
CA ASP A 65 -23.06 3.15 6.77
C ASP A 65 -22.54 3.85 5.51
N ARG A 66 -22.78 5.15 5.38
CA ARG A 66 -22.22 5.96 4.29
C ARG A 66 -20.72 6.10 4.43
N PHE A 67 -20.24 6.37 5.65
CA PHE A 67 -18.79 6.50 5.89
C PHE A 67 -18.03 5.19 5.65
N LEU A 68 -18.69 4.05 5.80
CA LEU A 68 -18.10 2.74 5.53
C LEU A 68 -17.87 2.47 4.02
N ASN A 69 -18.51 3.22 3.12
CA ASN A 69 -18.52 2.92 1.68
C ASN A 69 -18.13 4.13 0.80
N LEU A 70 -17.15 4.93 1.22
CA LEU A 70 -16.74 6.16 0.51
C LEU A 70 -15.55 5.98 -0.44
N GLY A 71 -14.94 4.80 -0.55
CA GLY A 71 -13.72 4.60 -1.33
C GLY A 71 -13.79 5.18 -2.75
N ALA A 72 -14.75 4.70 -3.56
CA ALA A 72 -14.94 5.19 -4.93
C ALA A 72 -15.30 6.69 -5.02
N THR A 73 -16.09 7.19 -4.06
CA THR A 73 -16.44 8.60 -4.02
C THR A 73 -15.23 9.49 -3.77
N LEU A 74 -14.37 9.11 -2.81
CA LEU A 74 -13.14 9.83 -2.48
C LEU A 74 -12.12 9.76 -3.62
N GLU A 75 -12.06 8.66 -4.33
CA GLU A 75 -11.23 8.46 -5.53
C GLU A 75 -11.55 9.51 -6.60
N VAL A 76 -12.83 9.64 -6.96
CA VAL A 76 -13.29 10.65 -7.92
C VAL A 76 -13.09 12.06 -7.38
N MET A 77 -13.43 12.29 -6.12
CA MET A 77 -13.41 13.60 -5.47
C MET A 77 -12.01 14.21 -5.40
N PHE A 78 -11.00 13.39 -5.15
CA PHE A 78 -9.60 13.82 -5.09
C PHE A 78 -8.79 13.55 -6.35
N ASN A 79 -9.44 13.04 -7.41
CA ASN A 79 -8.79 12.64 -8.67
C ASN A 79 -7.54 11.78 -8.42
N GLY A 80 -7.73 10.73 -7.62
CA GLY A 80 -6.66 9.80 -7.22
C GLY A 80 -7.08 8.36 -7.36
N ASP A 81 -6.28 7.44 -6.84
CA ASP A 81 -6.61 6.02 -6.75
C ASP A 81 -6.83 5.62 -5.30
N PHE A 82 -7.91 4.93 -5.05
CA PHE A 82 -8.15 4.30 -3.76
C PHE A 82 -7.11 3.20 -3.52
N ARG A 83 -6.35 3.32 -2.43
CA ARG A 83 -5.31 2.34 -2.05
C ARG A 83 -5.75 1.40 -0.96
N ASN A 84 -6.29 1.96 0.10
CA ASN A 84 -6.56 1.18 1.30
C ASN A 84 -7.69 1.77 2.13
N LYS A 85 -8.36 0.87 2.87
CA LYS A 85 -9.35 1.20 3.89
C LYS A 85 -8.98 0.46 5.17
N THR A 86 -8.68 1.20 6.23
CA THR A 86 -8.32 0.62 7.53
C THR A 86 -9.22 1.13 8.63
N PHE A 87 -9.38 0.32 9.66
CA PHE A 87 -10.06 0.70 10.89
C PHE A 87 -9.02 0.92 11.98
N ASP A 88 -9.13 2.03 12.68
CA ASP A 88 -8.28 2.38 13.79
C ASP A 88 -9.13 2.94 14.92
N ASN A 89 -9.36 2.14 15.95
CA ASN A 89 -10.29 2.42 17.03
C ASN A 89 -11.71 2.76 16.50
N ARG A 90 -12.12 4.02 16.66
CA ARG A 90 -13.42 4.54 16.19
C ARG A 90 -13.34 5.26 14.84
N PHE A 91 -12.23 5.13 14.12
CA PHE A 91 -12.05 5.80 12.84
C PHE A 91 -12.01 4.79 11.71
N ILE A 92 -12.66 5.16 10.60
CA ILE A 92 -12.40 4.56 9.32
C ILE A 92 -11.48 5.50 8.53
N LYS A 93 -10.36 4.98 8.06
CA LYS A 93 -9.34 5.71 7.30
C LYS A 93 -9.35 5.24 5.86
N TYR A 94 -9.35 6.20 4.95
CA TYR A 94 -9.22 5.98 3.51
C TYR A 94 -7.91 6.60 3.02
N GLU A 95 -7.11 5.82 2.31
CA GLU A 95 -5.90 6.29 1.67
C GLU A 95 -6.13 6.40 0.16
N ILE A 96 -5.92 7.60 -0.37
CA ILE A 96 -6.06 7.92 -1.80
C ILE A 96 -4.70 8.36 -2.32
N ALA A 97 -4.19 7.66 -3.34
CA ALA A 97 -2.96 8.04 -4.03
C ALA A 97 -3.24 9.19 -4.99
N ILE A 98 -2.43 10.21 -4.91
CA ILE A 98 -2.45 11.38 -5.82
C ILE A 98 -1.09 11.56 -6.48
N ASN A 99 -1.02 12.31 -7.58
CA ASN A 99 0.25 12.58 -8.30
C ASN A 99 1.01 11.28 -8.68
N ARG A 100 0.29 10.30 -9.22
CA ARG A 100 0.79 8.94 -9.52
C ARG A 100 2.04 8.91 -10.39
N ILE A 101 2.11 9.78 -11.40
CA ILE A 101 3.26 9.85 -12.33
C ILE A 101 4.50 10.31 -11.57
N ASP A 102 4.37 11.34 -10.76
CA ASP A 102 5.47 11.91 -9.96
C ASP A 102 5.96 10.97 -8.85
N SER A 103 5.14 10.01 -8.43
CA SER A 103 5.50 9.04 -7.40
C SER A 103 6.34 7.88 -7.93
N ARG A 104 6.42 7.70 -9.25
CA ARG A 104 7.25 6.66 -9.87
C ARG A 104 8.74 6.91 -9.61
N ILE A 105 9.49 5.83 -9.52
CA ILE A 105 10.95 5.85 -9.43
C ILE A 105 11.54 5.08 -10.60
N THR A 106 12.74 5.44 -10.98
CA THR A 106 13.53 4.68 -11.95
C THR A 106 14.23 3.51 -11.25
N ILE A 107 14.73 2.53 -12.02
CA ILE A 107 15.43 1.37 -11.46
C ILE A 107 16.67 1.77 -10.65
N ASP A 108 17.32 2.87 -11.02
CA ASP A 108 18.51 3.40 -10.32
C ASP A 108 18.16 4.05 -8.98
N GLU A 109 16.91 4.51 -8.83
CA GLU A 109 16.41 5.11 -7.59
C GLU A 109 15.92 4.07 -6.59
N VAL A 110 15.79 2.79 -7.02
CA VAL A 110 15.31 1.70 -6.15
C VAL A 110 16.34 1.44 -5.04
N LYS A 111 15.87 1.54 -3.80
CA LYS A 111 16.71 1.39 -2.60
C LYS A 111 16.11 0.40 -1.63
N VAL A 112 17.00 -0.36 -1.00
CA VAL A 112 16.67 -1.18 0.16
C VAL A 112 17.23 -0.49 1.40
N LYS A 113 16.38 -0.27 2.41
CA LYS A 113 16.77 0.28 3.71
C LYS A 113 16.30 -0.67 4.81
N GLY A 114 17.24 -1.38 5.43
CA GLY A 114 16.91 -2.46 6.34
C GLY A 114 16.08 -3.52 5.62
N SER A 115 14.89 -3.82 6.10
CA SER A 115 13.93 -4.75 5.49
C SER A 115 12.99 -4.13 4.45
N LYS A 116 13.09 -2.81 4.21
CA LYS A 116 12.15 -2.08 3.35
C LYS A 116 12.71 -1.85 1.97
N LEU A 117 12.06 -2.44 0.98
CA LEU A 117 12.30 -2.20 -0.44
C LEU A 117 11.36 -1.07 -0.92
N GLN A 118 11.95 0.02 -1.40
CA GLN A 118 11.19 1.13 -1.97
C GLN A 118 10.71 0.78 -3.38
N LEU A 119 9.40 0.74 -3.59
CA LEU A 119 8.76 0.46 -4.89
C LEU A 119 8.31 1.72 -5.62
N MET A 120 7.94 2.78 -4.87
CA MET A 120 7.62 4.12 -5.37
C MET A 120 8.12 5.14 -4.33
N LYS A 121 8.07 6.43 -4.63
CA LYS A 121 8.54 7.49 -3.69
C LYS A 121 7.83 7.44 -2.34
N ASP A 122 6.61 6.93 -2.29
CA ASP A 122 5.77 6.83 -1.10
C ASP A 122 5.28 5.41 -0.80
N VAL A 123 5.77 4.40 -1.54
CA VAL A 123 5.42 2.99 -1.34
C VAL A 123 6.67 2.18 -1.12
N SER A 124 6.69 1.43 -0.05
CA SER A 124 7.74 0.44 0.25
C SER A 124 7.11 -0.85 0.75
N TRP A 125 7.79 -1.96 0.47
CA TRP A 125 7.44 -3.28 0.93
C TRP A 125 8.45 -3.73 1.98
N ASP A 126 7.97 -4.11 3.16
CA ASP A 126 8.78 -4.69 4.22
C ASP A 126 8.76 -6.22 4.08
N TYR A 127 9.81 -6.77 3.48
CA TYR A 127 9.90 -8.18 3.16
C TYR A 127 10.24 -9.09 4.37
N ILE A 128 10.48 -8.51 5.54
CA ILE A 128 10.61 -9.27 6.80
C ILE A 128 9.25 -9.37 7.49
N GLU A 129 8.54 -8.26 7.62
CA GLU A 129 7.22 -8.25 8.26
C GLU A 129 6.12 -8.84 7.37
N GLU A 130 6.23 -8.62 6.05
CA GLU A 130 5.30 -9.12 5.04
C GLU A 130 6.07 -9.97 4.00
N PRO A 131 6.53 -11.19 4.34
CA PRO A 131 7.44 -11.97 3.50
C PRO A 131 6.77 -12.51 2.22
N HIS A 132 5.45 -12.49 2.14
CA HIS A 132 4.69 -12.98 1.00
C HIS A 132 4.09 -11.82 0.21
N LEU A 133 4.39 -11.76 -1.10
CA LEU A 133 3.88 -10.74 -2.00
C LEU A 133 3.18 -11.38 -3.19
N LEU A 134 1.90 -11.08 -3.38
CA LEU A 134 1.14 -11.47 -4.57
C LEU A 134 1.00 -10.27 -5.51
N ILE A 135 1.49 -10.42 -6.76
CA ILE A 135 1.40 -9.39 -7.79
C ILE A 135 0.37 -9.80 -8.83
N GLY A 136 -0.79 -9.15 -8.82
CA GLY A 136 -1.87 -9.35 -9.76
C GLY A 136 -2.04 -8.18 -10.73
N GLY A 137 -2.65 -8.44 -11.88
CA GLY A 137 -2.98 -7.39 -12.86
C GLY A 137 -3.21 -7.94 -14.27
N GLY A 138 -3.84 -7.15 -15.13
CA GLY A 138 -4.06 -7.49 -16.55
C GLY A 138 -2.78 -7.55 -17.38
N THR A 139 -2.88 -8.04 -18.62
CA THR A 139 -1.79 -8.01 -19.59
C THR A 139 -1.39 -6.54 -19.87
N GLY A 140 -0.09 -6.26 -19.94
CA GLY A 140 0.42 -4.90 -20.10
C GLY A 140 0.39 -4.04 -18.83
N GLY A 141 -0.13 -4.54 -17.70
CA GLY A 141 -0.24 -3.81 -16.43
C GLY A 141 1.07 -3.60 -15.67
N GLY A 142 2.23 -3.97 -16.24
CA GLY A 142 3.55 -3.74 -15.63
C GLY A 142 3.98 -4.77 -14.58
N LYS A 143 3.29 -5.91 -14.44
CA LYS A 143 3.65 -6.97 -13.47
C LYS A 143 5.12 -7.41 -13.57
N THR A 144 5.56 -7.73 -14.79
CA THR A 144 6.94 -8.18 -15.05
C THR A 144 7.95 -7.08 -14.72
N VAL A 145 7.62 -5.81 -14.98
CA VAL A 145 8.49 -4.67 -14.65
C VAL A 145 8.67 -4.55 -13.14
N VAL A 146 7.58 -4.61 -12.37
CA VAL A 146 7.65 -4.59 -10.90
C VAL A 146 8.45 -5.77 -10.38
N LEU A 147 8.22 -6.97 -10.91
CA LEU A 147 8.92 -8.19 -10.50
C LEU A 147 10.43 -8.09 -10.80
N MET A 148 10.80 -7.62 -11.98
CA MET A 148 12.22 -7.38 -12.34
C MET A 148 12.86 -6.32 -11.42
N THR A 149 12.12 -5.29 -11.03
CA THR A 149 12.59 -4.27 -10.09
C THR A 149 12.88 -4.87 -8.72
N ILE A 150 12.01 -5.75 -8.23
CA ILE A 150 12.20 -6.47 -6.96
C ILE A 150 13.41 -7.40 -7.05
N ILE A 151 13.49 -8.21 -8.10
CA ILE A 151 14.64 -9.13 -8.36
C ILE A 151 15.95 -8.34 -8.37
N TYR A 152 16.02 -7.24 -9.13
CA TYR A 152 17.21 -6.39 -9.21
C TYR A 152 17.62 -5.83 -7.84
N ALA A 153 16.67 -5.36 -7.06
CA ALA A 153 16.95 -4.78 -5.75
C ALA A 153 17.43 -5.83 -4.75
N LEU A 154 16.76 -6.99 -4.70
CA LEU A 154 17.11 -8.07 -3.78
C LEU A 154 18.41 -8.78 -4.16
N ALA A 155 18.73 -8.89 -5.45
CA ALA A 155 19.99 -9.45 -5.92
C ALA A 155 21.23 -8.65 -5.51
N LYS A 156 21.06 -7.37 -5.10
CA LYS A 156 22.15 -6.56 -4.55
C LYS A 156 22.49 -6.91 -3.10
N ILE A 157 21.60 -7.54 -2.38
CA ILE A 157 21.73 -7.81 -0.93
C ILE A 157 21.69 -9.29 -0.57
N GLY A 158 21.34 -10.16 -1.51
CA GLY A 158 21.24 -11.59 -1.28
C GLY A 158 21.07 -12.41 -2.55
N PHE A 159 20.86 -13.70 -2.38
CA PHE A 159 20.56 -14.61 -3.47
C PHE A 159 19.06 -14.59 -3.79
N VAL A 160 18.75 -14.69 -5.08
CA VAL A 160 17.38 -14.73 -5.59
C VAL A 160 17.22 -15.94 -6.50
N ASP A 161 16.36 -16.86 -6.15
CA ASP A 161 15.97 -17.98 -6.98
C ASP A 161 14.70 -17.63 -7.76
N ILE A 162 14.72 -17.86 -9.06
CA ILE A 162 13.67 -17.44 -10.00
C ILE A 162 13.04 -18.68 -10.62
N CYS A 163 11.77 -18.92 -10.34
CA CYS A 163 10.99 -19.99 -10.95
C CYS A 163 10.04 -19.41 -12.01
N ASP A 164 10.32 -19.68 -13.30
CA ASP A 164 9.52 -19.23 -14.43
C ASP A 164 8.96 -20.43 -15.22
N PRO A 165 7.83 -21.01 -14.81
CA PRO A 165 7.25 -22.18 -15.49
C PRO A 165 6.74 -21.87 -16.91
N LYS A 166 6.57 -20.57 -17.25
CA LYS A 166 6.18 -20.16 -18.60
C LYS A 166 7.38 -20.08 -19.54
N ASN A 167 8.61 -20.10 -19.01
CA ASN A 167 9.84 -19.93 -19.77
C ASN A 167 9.79 -18.69 -20.70
N SER A 168 9.35 -17.55 -20.13
CA SER A 168 9.09 -16.33 -20.89
C SER A 168 10.03 -15.18 -20.47
N ASP A 169 9.48 -14.12 -19.91
CA ASP A 169 10.19 -12.86 -19.64
C ASP A 169 11.38 -13.01 -18.68
N LEU A 170 11.27 -13.88 -17.68
CA LEU A 170 12.31 -14.06 -16.65
C LEU A 170 13.36 -15.10 -17.05
N ALA A 171 13.06 -15.99 -17.98
CA ALA A 171 14.00 -17.00 -18.46
C ALA A 171 15.27 -16.39 -19.05
N GLY A 172 15.18 -15.20 -19.65
CA GLY A 172 16.33 -14.45 -20.18
C GLY A 172 17.36 -14.07 -19.12
N LEU A 173 16.99 -14.00 -17.85
CA LEU A 173 17.88 -13.69 -16.73
C LEU A 173 18.96 -14.76 -16.51
N LYS A 174 18.79 -15.98 -17.04
CA LYS A 174 19.86 -17.03 -17.06
C LYS A 174 21.19 -16.56 -17.63
N LYS A 175 21.16 -15.56 -18.54
CA LYS A 175 22.35 -15.02 -19.22
C LYS A 175 23.12 -14.03 -18.32
N ILE A 176 22.54 -13.58 -17.24
CA ILE A 176 23.16 -12.60 -16.33
C ILE A 176 23.97 -13.37 -15.28
N PRO A 177 25.27 -13.08 -15.09
CA PRO A 177 26.15 -13.86 -14.22
C PRO A 177 25.66 -14.07 -12.79
N VAL A 178 25.03 -13.05 -12.18
CA VAL A 178 24.50 -13.12 -10.81
C VAL A 178 23.35 -14.14 -10.65
N PHE A 179 22.67 -14.50 -11.74
CA PHE A 179 21.58 -15.48 -11.75
C PHE A 179 21.97 -16.83 -12.36
N HIS A 180 23.25 -17.07 -12.63
CA HIS A 180 23.71 -18.36 -13.14
C HIS A 180 23.33 -19.48 -12.19
N GLY A 181 22.61 -20.50 -12.69
CA GLY A 181 22.10 -21.63 -11.89
C GLY A 181 20.94 -21.30 -10.96
N ARG A 182 20.36 -20.09 -11.04
CA ARG A 182 19.27 -19.62 -10.16
C ARG A 182 17.98 -19.30 -10.89
N VAL A 183 17.86 -19.68 -12.16
CA VAL A 183 16.63 -19.50 -12.96
C VAL A 183 16.15 -20.86 -13.43
N TYR A 184 15.05 -21.30 -12.90
CA TYR A 184 14.47 -22.61 -13.08
C TYR A 184 13.21 -22.52 -13.95
N THR A 185 13.16 -23.32 -15.04
CA THR A 185 12.05 -23.25 -16.00
C THR A 185 11.36 -24.61 -16.22
N SER A 186 12.05 -25.74 -15.95
CA SER A 186 11.42 -27.05 -15.99
C SER A 186 10.69 -27.36 -14.68
N LYS A 187 9.68 -28.22 -14.74
CA LYS A 187 8.94 -28.66 -13.57
C LYS A 187 9.85 -29.29 -12.53
N GLU A 188 10.74 -30.16 -12.98
CA GLU A 188 11.68 -30.90 -12.14
C GLU A 188 12.64 -29.94 -11.42
N ASP A 189 13.24 -29.01 -12.15
CA ASP A 189 14.17 -28.04 -11.57
C ASP A 189 13.47 -27.11 -10.54
N ILE A 190 12.24 -26.69 -10.83
CA ILE A 190 11.45 -25.87 -9.92
C ILE A 190 11.16 -26.63 -8.63
N ILE A 191 10.73 -27.90 -8.73
CA ILE A 191 10.47 -28.74 -7.55
C ILE A 191 11.76 -28.94 -6.73
N ASN A 192 12.88 -29.20 -7.37
CA ASN A 192 14.16 -29.36 -6.69
C ASN A 192 14.60 -28.07 -6.01
N CYS A 193 14.47 -26.92 -6.67
CA CYS A 193 14.72 -25.60 -6.08
C CYS A 193 13.91 -25.40 -4.79
N PHE A 194 12.63 -25.73 -4.78
CA PHE A 194 11.83 -25.63 -3.57
C PHE A 194 12.29 -26.56 -2.45
N LYS A 195 12.66 -27.82 -2.77
CA LYS A 195 13.19 -28.77 -1.77
C LYS A 195 14.49 -28.25 -1.14
N GLU A 196 15.42 -27.81 -1.95
CA GLU A 196 16.71 -27.27 -1.48
C GLU A 196 16.50 -26.03 -0.58
N ASN A 197 15.57 -25.14 -0.95
CA ASN A 197 15.26 -23.97 -0.14
C ASN A 197 14.58 -24.33 1.19
N VAL A 198 13.72 -25.35 1.22
CA VAL A 198 13.13 -25.87 2.47
C VAL A 198 14.22 -26.45 3.38
N GLU A 199 15.09 -27.30 2.87
CA GLU A 199 16.22 -27.85 3.65
C GLU A 199 17.13 -26.75 4.20
N PHE A 200 17.40 -25.72 3.38
CA PHE A 200 18.20 -24.58 3.82
C PHE A 200 17.50 -23.79 4.94
N MET A 201 16.20 -23.60 4.82
CA MET A 201 15.38 -22.94 5.84
C MET A 201 15.41 -23.73 7.16
N GLU A 202 15.22 -25.06 7.11
CA GLU A 202 15.23 -25.94 8.29
C GLU A 202 16.60 -25.88 8.99
N LYS A 203 17.70 -25.98 8.27
CA LYS A 203 19.07 -25.82 8.83
C LYS A 203 19.25 -24.46 9.53
N ARG A 204 18.70 -23.39 8.97
CA ARG A 204 18.74 -22.07 9.63
C ARG A 204 17.95 -22.04 10.93
N TYR A 205 16.77 -22.65 10.95
CA TYR A 205 15.98 -22.77 12.20
C TYR A 205 16.71 -23.58 13.28
N GLU A 206 17.36 -24.67 12.91
CA GLU A 206 18.18 -25.45 13.84
C GLU A 206 19.33 -24.60 14.41
N MET A 207 20.05 -23.86 13.56
CA MET A 207 21.12 -22.97 13.99
C MET A 207 20.59 -21.85 14.92
N MET A 208 19.43 -21.30 14.64
CA MET A 208 18.79 -20.27 15.49
C MET A 208 18.38 -20.85 16.84
N SER A 209 17.80 -22.04 16.87
CA SER A 209 17.37 -22.70 18.12
C SER A 209 18.53 -23.07 19.05
N THR A 210 19.72 -23.35 18.50
CA THR A 210 20.94 -23.69 19.25
C THR A 210 21.76 -22.46 19.64
N SER A 211 21.47 -21.28 19.09
CA SER A 211 22.19 -20.04 19.36
C SER A 211 21.65 -19.34 20.61
N SER A 212 22.49 -19.13 21.61
CA SER A 212 22.14 -18.40 22.85
C SER A 212 21.66 -16.96 22.64
N LYS A 213 21.89 -16.39 21.48
CA LYS A 213 21.42 -15.03 21.11
C LYS A 213 19.93 -14.95 20.82
N PHE A 214 19.25 -16.06 20.60
CA PHE A 214 17.82 -16.12 20.27
C PHE A 214 16.97 -16.75 21.37
N GLN A 215 17.54 -17.05 22.53
CA GLN A 215 16.86 -17.64 23.69
C GLN A 215 16.44 -16.59 24.74
N ALA A 216 16.56 -15.29 24.46
CA ALA A 216 16.21 -14.19 25.38
C ALA A 216 14.93 -13.48 24.93
#